data_1a4c5871e4e372344dc3472de7a8a92a
#
_entry.id   1a4c5871e4e372344dc3472de7a8a92a
#
_cell.length_a   1.000
_cell.length_b   1.000
_cell.length_c   1.000
_cell.angle_alpha   90.00
_cell.angle_beta   90.00
_cell.angle_gamma   90.00
#
_symmetry.space_group_name_H-M   'P 1'
#
loop_
_entity.id
_entity.type
_entity.pdbx_description
1 polymer ?
#
loop_
_entity_poly.entity_id
_entity_poly.type
_entity_poly.pdbx_seq_one_letter_code
_entity_poly.pdbx_strand_id
1 'polypeptide(L)'
;DDGELYAFITKENAPGHFPYTAGVFPFKRTDELSARMFAGEGEPERTNRRFHYLSQGQDYVRLSTAFDSVTLYGRDPARRPDIWGKVGNSGVSIATTDDAKRLYSGFDLCNANTSVSMTINGPAPIILAFFLNAAIDQQVEAYLAEQGKPAKLLDTAYRGELPEGHNGFGLATVGRRGDEMVDADTYAEIKARTLQTVRGTVQADILKEDQAQNTCIFSTPFALKLMGDVQQYYIDHGVRNHYSVSISGYHIAEAGANPITQLALTLANGFTYVEYYRSRGMDINKFAPNLSFFFSNGLDPEYTVIGRVARRIWAVTMRDMYGADERSQKLKYHIQTSGRSLHAQEIDFNDIRTTLQALL
;
A
#
# COMPACT_ATOMS: atom_id res chain seq x y z
N ASP A 1 18.06 3.21 38.74
CA ASP A 1 16.64 3.35 39.08
C ASP A 1 15.80 3.61 37.81
N ASP A 2 14.47 3.67 37.92
CA ASP A 2 13.58 3.84 36.76
C ASP A 2 13.82 5.16 36.03
N GLY A 3 14.23 6.21 36.75
CA GLY A 3 14.59 7.51 36.18
C GLY A 3 15.86 7.47 35.36
N GLU A 4 16.88 6.74 35.81
CA GLU A 4 18.13 6.55 35.06
C GLU A 4 17.88 5.69 33.81
N LEU A 5 17.09 4.62 33.93
CA LEU A 5 16.71 3.79 32.81
C LEU A 5 15.92 4.59 31.76
N TYR A 6 14.98 5.40 32.19
CA TYR A 6 14.21 6.26 31.31
C TYR A 6 15.10 7.28 30.61
N ALA A 7 16.00 7.94 31.35
CA ALA A 7 16.96 8.88 30.76
C ALA A 7 17.88 8.23 29.74
N PHE A 8 18.40 7.03 30.06
CA PHE A 8 19.23 6.24 29.14
C PHE A 8 18.47 5.89 27.86
N ILE A 9 17.27 5.33 27.97
CA ILE A 9 16.46 4.94 26.82
C ILE A 9 16.08 6.14 25.97
N THR A 10 15.71 7.26 26.58
CA THR A 10 15.14 8.43 25.88
C THR A 10 16.18 9.44 25.40
N LYS A 11 17.39 9.44 25.96
CA LYS A 11 18.41 10.47 25.66
C LYS A 11 19.74 9.89 25.26
N GLU A 12 20.27 8.93 26.01
CA GLU A 12 21.67 8.49 25.86
C GLU A 12 21.82 7.37 24.79
N ASN A 13 20.83 6.49 24.70
CA ASN A 13 20.82 5.43 23.70
C ASN A 13 20.19 5.85 22.37
N ALA A 14 20.05 7.15 22.13
CA ALA A 14 19.27 7.60 21.01
C ALA A 14 20.11 8.34 19.97
N PRO A 15 19.98 8.01 18.68
CA PRO A 15 20.50 8.82 17.60
C PRO A 15 19.60 10.02 17.26
N GLY A 16 18.83 10.54 18.20
CA GLY A 16 17.89 11.63 18.01
C GLY A 16 16.80 11.65 19.09
N HIS A 17 15.66 12.25 18.78
CA HIS A 17 14.54 12.31 19.71
C HIS A 17 13.77 11.00 19.80
N PHE A 18 13.25 10.69 20.98
CA PHE A 18 12.32 9.57 21.15
C PHE A 18 11.04 9.80 20.32
N PRO A 19 10.55 8.79 19.59
CA PRO A 19 10.93 7.36 19.54
C PRO A 19 12.02 7.02 18.51
N TYR A 20 13.11 7.64 18.42
CA TYR A 20 14.37 7.37 17.72
C TYR A 20 14.35 7.04 16.22
N THR A 21 13.22 6.65 15.65
CA THR A 21 13.09 6.41 14.21
C THR A 21 13.29 7.68 13.38
N ALA A 22 13.20 8.84 14.02
CA ALA A 22 13.51 10.15 13.45
C ALA A 22 15.00 10.52 13.50
N GLY A 23 15.87 9.63 13.99
CA GLY A 23 17.30 9.94 14.22
C GLY A 23 18.10 10.25 12.96
N VAL A 24 17.67 9.82 11.77
CA VAL A 24 18.31 10.14 10.48
C VAL A 24 17.61 11.33 9.82
N PHE A 25 16.28 11.28 9.74
CA PHE A 25 15.43 12.37 9.25
C PHE A 25 14.20 12.50 10.17
N PRO A 26 13.65 13.71 10.36
CA PRO A 26 12.44 13.90 11.15
C PRO A 26 11.24 13.21 10.53
N PHE A 27 10.21 12.93 11.33
CA PHE A 27 8.93 12.47 10.83
C PHE A 27 8.32 13.50 9.88
N LYS A 28 7.67 13.02 8.84
CA LYS A 28 6.95 13.88 7.90
C LYS A 28 5.72 14.53 8.54
N ARG A 29 5.08 13.80 9.45
CA ARG A 29 3.89 14.21 10.20
C ARG A 29 4.02 13.73 11.64
N THR A 30 3.61 14.56 12.58
CA THR A 30 3.69 14.30 14.02
C THR A 30 2.32 14.08 14.66
N ASP A 31 1.25 14.45 13.96
CA ASP A 31 -0.14 14.51 14.44
C ASP A 31 -1.06 13.50 13.73
N GLU A 32 -0.51 12.62 12.90
CA GLU A 32 -1.28 11.67 12.12
C GLU A 32 -1.57 10.38 12.92
N LEU A 33 -2.85 10.04 13.04
CA LEU A 33 -3.26 8.74 13.58
C LEU A 33 -2.89 7.62 12.61
N SER A 34 -2.25 6.57 13.12
CA SER A 34 -1.79 5.41 12.34
C SER A 34 -2.86 4.32 12.21
N ALA A 35 -4.12 4.68 12.05
CA ALA A 35 -5.19 3.72 11.86
C ALA A 35 -5.15 3.16 10.43
N ARG A 36 -4.87 1.87 10.29
CA ARG A 36 -4.94 1.14 9.02
C ARG A 36 -6.00 0.05 9.12
N MET A 37 -6.95 0.10 8.20
CA MET A 37 -7.97 -0.94 8.06
C MET A 37 -7.50 -1.96 7.05
N PHE A 38 -7.33 -3.20 7.48
CA PHE A 38 -6.97 -4.30 6.60
C PHE A 38 -8.16 -5.23 6.44
N ALA A 39 -8.72 -5.29 5.24
CA ALA A 39 -9.86 -6.14 4.93
C ALA A 39 -9.81 -6.65 3.49
N GLY A 40 -10.51 -7.75 3.28
CA GLY A 40 -10.74 -8.36 1.97
C GLY A 40 -11.50 -9.65 2.15
N GLU A 41 -12.75 -9.66 1.69
CA GLU A 41 -13.63 -10.82 1.70
C GLU A 41 -14.73 -10.68 0.67
N GLY A 42 -15.07 -11.78 0.03
CA GLY A 42 -16.23 -11.89 -0.84
C GLY A 42 -16.17 -11.00 -2.08
N GLU A 43 -17.32 -10.45 -2.41
CA GLU A 43 -17.49 -9.48 -3.49
C GLU A 43 -17.07 -8.06 -3.06
N PRO A 44 -16.87 -7.13 -4.00
CA PRO A 44 -16.43 -5.77 -3.72
C PRO A 44 -17.30 -5.04 -2.69
N GLU A 45 -18.62 -5.15 -2.82
CA GLU A 45 -19.58 -4.49 -1.94
C GLU A 45 -19.51 -4.99 -0.50
N ARG A 46 -19.22 -6.27 -0.29
CA ARG A 46 -19.03 -6.83 1.06
C ARG A 46 -17.82 -6.22 1.75
N THR A 47 -16.69 -6.13 1.04
CA THR A 47 -15.50 -5.49 1.57
C THR A 47 -15.68 -3.98 1.72
N ASN A 48 -16.38 -3.31 0.79
CA ASN A 48 -16.74 -1.91 0.90
C ASN A 48 -17.55 -1.62 2.18
N ARG A 49 -18.57 -2.41 2.47
CA ARG A 49 -19.35 -2.29 3.74
C ARG A 49 -18.45 -2.43 4.97
N ARG A 50 -17.49 -3.35 4.93
CA ARG A 50 -16.54 -3.52 6.03
C ARG A 50 -15.61 -2.31 6.16
N PHE A 51 -15.13 -1.75 5.08
CA PHE A 51 -14.32 -0.53 5.11
C PHE A 51 -15.10 0.65 5.71
N HIS A 52 -16.36 0.85 5.30
CA HIS A 52 -17.19 1.90 5.87
C HIS A 52 -17.45 1.69 7.36
N TYR A 53 -17.75 0.46 7.79
CA TYR A 53 -17.92 0.14 9.21
C TYR A 53 -16.66 0.44 10.03
N LEU A 54 -15.49 0.06 9.55
CA LEU A 54 -14.22 0.25 10.25
C LEU A 54 -13.73 1.71 10.24
N SER A 55 -14.19 2.53 9.29
CA SER A 55 -13.78 3.93 9.17
C SER A 55 -14.70 4.91 9.88
N GLN A 56 -15.77 4.45 10.51
CA GLN A 56 -16.68 5.32 11.26
C GLN A 56 -15.92 6.10 12.33
N GLY A 57 -16.10 7.43 12.34
CA GLY A 57 -15.46 8.32 13.31
C GLY A 57 -13.96 8.52 13.13
N GLN A 58 -13.39 8.08 11.98
CA GLN A 58 -11.97 8.28 11.68
C GLN A 58 -11.78 9.48 10.74
N ASP A 59 -10.85 10.38 11.11
CA ASP A 59 -10.47 11.52 10.26
C ASP A 59 -9.61 11.09 9.07
N TYR A 60 -8.87 10.00 9.21
CA TYR A 60 -7.97 9.44 8.20
C TYR A 60 -8.41 8.03 7.80
N VAL A 61 -8.57 7.82 6.51
CA VAL A 61 -9.01 6.55 5.95
C VAL A 61 -7.84 5.86 5.23
N ARG A 62 -7.41 4.72 5.77
CA ARG A 62 -6.30 3.94 5.23
C ARG A 62 -6.77 2.54 4.88
N LEU A 63 -7.24 2.38 3.64
CA LEU A 63 -7.83 1.15 3.13
C LEU A 63 -6.73 0.20 2.67
N SER A 64 -6.41 -0.79 3.49
CA SER A 64 -5.49 -1.86 3.11
C SER A 64 -6.28 -3.06 2.62
N THR A 65 -6.14 -3.41 1.35
CA THR A 65 -6.97 -4.40 0.69
C THR A 65 -6.23 -5.72 0.53
N ALA A 66 -6.83 -6.81 1.05
CA ALA A 66 -6.44 -8.18 0.75
C ALA A 66 -7.26 -8.71 -0.43
N PHE A 67 -6.59 -9.25 -1.44
CA PHE A 67 -7.22 -9.88 -2.60
C PHE A 67 -7.26 -11.40 -2.45
N ASP A 68 -8.28 -12.04 -3.00
CA ASP A 68 -8.39 -13.49 -2.99
C ASP A 68 -7.36 -14.16 -3.91
N SER A 69 -7.20 -15.47 -3.79
CA SER A 69 -6.20 -16.18 -4.58
C SER A 69 -6.49 -16.15 -6.08
N VAL A 70 -7.73 -16.01 -6.50
CA VAL A 70 -8.10 -15.89 -7.92
C VAL A 70 -7.56 -14.58 -8.49
N THR A 71 -7.77 -13.47 -7.78
CA THR A 71 -7.22 -12.15 -8.13
C THR A 71 -5.69 -12.15 -8.07
N LEU A 72 -5.09 -12.77 -7.02
CA LEU A 72 -3.63 -12.85 -6.84
C LEU A 72 -2.93 -13.62 -7.97
N TYR A 73 -3.62 -14.56 -8.60
CA TYR A 73 -3.11 -15.26 -9.79
C TYR A 73 -3.51 -14.62 -11.12
N GLY A 74 -4.13 -13.44 -11.10
CA GLY A 74 -4.55 -12.72 -12.31
C GLY A 74 -5.59 -13.49 -13.12
N ARG A 75 -6.50 -14.19 -12.43
CA ARG A 75 -7.56 -14.99 -13.04
C ARG A 75 -8.92 -14.37 -12.79
N ASP A 76 -9.86 -14.67 -13.68
CA ASP A 76 -11.25 -14.30 -13.49
C ASP A 76 -11.98 -15.35 -12.63
N PRO A 77 -12.97 -14.91 -11.84
CA PRO A 77 -13.84 -15.83 -11.12
C PRO A 77 -14.62 -16.71 -12.11
N ALA A 78 -14.67 -18.01 -11.84
CA ALA A 78 -15.40 -18.97 -12.68
C ALA A 78 -15.96 -20.12 -11.84
N ARG A 79 -17.00 -20.79 -12.36
CA ARG A 79 -17.56 -21.99 -11.75
C ARG A 79 -16.76 -23.25 -12.14
N ARG A 80 -15.51 -23.27 -11.71
CA ARG A 80 -14.61 -24.39 -11.96
C ARG A 80 -14.28 -25.10 -10.64
N PRO A 81 -14.12 -26.43 -10.64
CA PRO A 81 -13.82 -27.18 -9.41
C PRO A 81 -12.55 -26.74 -8.69
N ASP A 82 -11.52 -26.34 -9.44
CA ASP A 82 -10.20 -25.93 -8.91
C ASP A 82 -10.20 -24.56 -8.21
N ILE A 83 -11.20 -23.71 -8.51
CA ILE A 83 -11.32 -22.37 -7.89
C ILE A 83 -12.63 -22.21 -7.10
N TRP A 84 -13.51 -23.21 -7.16
CA TRP A 84 -14.75 -23.19 -6.38
C TRP A 84 -14.46 -23.09 -4.88
N GLY A 85 -15.05 -22.13 -4.20
CA GLY A 85 -14.81 -21.86 -2.79
C GLY A 85 -13.55 -21.02 -2.51
N LYS A 86 -12.77 -20.67 -3.54
CA LYS A 86 -11.61 -19.75 -3.40
C LYS A 86 -11.97 -18.32 -3.76
N VAL A 87 -13.02 -18.12 -4.58
CA VAL A 87 -13.49 -16.79 -4.97
C VAL A 87 -14.03 -16.06 -3.76
N GLY A 88 -13.43 -14.92 -3.42
CA GLY A 88 -13.78 -14.12 -2.25
C GLY A 88 -13.38 -14.73 -0.91
N ASN A 89 -12.59 -15.81 -0.91
CA ASN A 89 -12.07 -16.41 0.31
C ASN A 89 -10.67 -15.85 0.65
N SER A 90 -10.50 -15.41 1.90
CA SER A 90 -9.26 -14.79 2.41
C SER A 90 -8.83 -13.54 1.63
N GLY A 91 -9.76 -12.88 0.98
CA GLY A 91 -9.54 -11.67 0.21
C GLY A 91 -10.76 -11.32 -0.63
N VAL A 92 -10.80 -10.10 -1.16
CA VAL A 92 -11.85 -9.65 -2.07
C VAL A 92 -11.53 -10.10 -3.50
N SER A 93 -12.56 -10.53 -4.23
CA SER A 93 -12.45 -10.88 -5.65
C SER A 93 -12.65 -9.65 -6.51
N ILE A 94 -11.64 -9.28 -7.29
CA ILE A 94 -11.64 -8.14 -8.21
C ILE A 94 -11.21 -8.61 -9.60
N ALA A 95 -12.10 -8.49 -10.57
CA ALA A 95 -11.85 -8.91 -11.95
C ALA A 95 -11.98 -7.77 -12.97
N THR A 96 -12.62 -6.67 -12.59
CA THR A 96 -12.92 -5.54 -13.48
C THR A 96 -12.66 -4.19 -12.81
N THR A 97 -12.58 -3.14 -13.62
CA THR A 97 -12.53 -1.75 -13.12
C THR A 97 -13.80 -1.42 -12.32
N ASP A 98 -14.95 -1.93 -12.71
CA ASP A 98 -16.21 -1.70 -11.99
C ASP A 98 -16.21 -2.34 -10.60
N ASP A 99 -15.54 -3.46 -10.42
CA ASP A 99 -15.33 -4.05 -9.09
C ASP A 99 -14.49 -3.13 -8.21
N ALA A 100 -13.45 -2.51 -8.77
CA ALA A 100 -12.63 -1.54 -8.04
C ALA A 100 -13.44 -0.26 -7.70
N LYS A 101 -14.31 0.21 -8.61
CA LYS A 101 -15.22 1.33 -8.33
C LYS A 101 -16.16 1.01 -7.16
N ARG A 102 -16.78 -0.17 -7.14
CA ARG A 102 -17.64 -0.62 -6.03
C ARG A 102 -16.86 -0.75 -4.73
N LEU A 103 -15.67 -1.37 -4.79
CA LEU A 103 -14.82 -1.60 -3.62
C LEU A 103 -14.48 -0.30 -2.88
N TYR A 104 -14.15 0.76 -3.61
CA TYR A 104 -13.72 2.03 -3.05
C TYR A 104 -14.77 3.14 -3.11
N SER A 105 -16.01 2.82 -3.47
CA SER A 105 -17.11 3.79 -3.51
C SER A 105 -17.39 4.38 -2.13
N GLY A 106 -17.87 5.62 -2.11
CA GLY A 106 -18.14 6.37 -0.89
C GLY A 106 -16.89 6.99 -0.23
N PHE A 107 -15.67 6.64 -0.70
CA PHE A 107 -14.41 7.25 -0.29
C PHE A 107 -13.86 8.09 -1.43
N ASP A 108 -13.56 9.35 -1.19
CA ASP A 108 -12.84 10.19 -2.16
C ASP A 108 -11.36 9.76 -2.21
N LEU A 109 -10.97 9.11 -3.30
CA LEU A 109 -9.61 8.59 -3.51
C LEU A 109 -8.56 9.71 -3.74
N CYS A 110 -9.01 10.92 -4.01
CA CYS A 110 -8.17 12.11 -4.14
C CYS A 110 -8.09 12.94 -2.86
N ASN A 111 -8.84 12.60 -1.81
CA ASN A 111 -8.77 13.29 -0.53
C ASN A 111 -7.40 13.07 0.13
N ALA A 112 -6.84 14.13 0.71
CA ALA A 112 -5.54 14.08 1.39
C ALA A 112 -5.50 13.09 2.57
N ASN A 113 -6.66 12.81 3.18
CA ASN A 113 -6.82 11.89 4.30
C ASN A 113 -7.15 10.46 3.89
N THR A 114 -7.34 10.19 2.59
CA THR A 114 -7.61 8.85 2.06
C THR A 114 -6.35 8.26 1.45
N SER A 115 -6.04 7.01 1.77
CA SER A 115 -4.99 6.24 1.11
C SER A 115 -5.38 4.78 0.93
N VAL A 116 -4.96 4.18 -0.18
CA VAL A 116 -5.25 2.79 -0.50
C VAL A 116 -3.96 1.99 -0.60
N SER A 117 -3.88 0.87 0.12
CA SER A 117 -2.78 -0.09 -0.02
C SER A 117 -3.31 -1.39 -0.62
N MET A 118 -2.68 -1.84 -1.67
CA MET A 118 -3.10 -3.03 -2.41
C MET A 118 -2.07 -4.15 -2.24
N THR A 119 -2.48 -5.22 -1.54
CA THR A 119 -1.65 -6.38 -1.24
C THR A 119 -1.67 -7.35 -2.43
N ILE A 120 -0.90 -7.04 -3.46
CA ILE A 120 -0.84 -7.80 -4.71
C ILE A 120 0.57 -7.74 -5.30
N ASN A 121 1.02 -8.80 -5.94
CA ASN A 121 2.37 -8.93 -6.48
C ASN A 121 2.37 -9.12 -8.01
N GLY A 122 2.35 -10.34 -8.53
CA GLY A 122 2.44 -10.61 -9.98
C GLY A 122 1.47 -9.80 -10.83
N PRO A 123 0.15 -9.83 -10.58
CA PRO A 123 -0.83 -9.06 -11.34
C PRO A 123 -0.99 -7.60 -10.86
N ALA A 124 -0.06 -7.07 -10.08
CA ALA A 124 -0.10 -5.70 -9.56
C ALA A 124 -0.39 -4.63 -10.61
N PRO A 125 0.17 -4.66 -11.84
CA PRO A 125 -0.14 -3.67 -12.85
C PRO A 125 -1.62 -3.64 -13.26
N ILE A 126 -2.30 -4.80 -13.25
CA ILE A 126 -3.73 -4.91 -13.57
C ILE A 126 -4.57 -4.23 -12.48
N ILE A 127 -4.33 -4.60 -11.23
CA ILE A 127 -5.08 -4.05 -10.10
C ILE A 127 -4.78 -2.55 -9.90
N LEU A 128 -3.54 -2.14 -10.11
CA LEU A 128 -3.17 -0.73 -10.12
C LEU A 128 -3.94 0.04 -11.20
N ALA A 129 -4.05 -0.52 -12.41
CA ALA A 129 -4.82 0.10 -13.48
C ALA A 129 -6.31 0.22 -13.13
N PHE A 130 -6.91 -0.81 -12.52
CA PHE A 130 -8.29 -0.73 -12.03
C PHE A 130 -8.48 0.35 -10.96
N PHE A 131 -7.56 0.44 -10.00
CA PHE A 131 -7.59 1.47 -8.97
C PHE A 131 -7.45 2.88 -9.54
N LEU A 132 -6.47 3.10 -10.42
CA LEU A 132 -6.25 4.42 -11.01
C LEU A 132 -7.44 4.87 -11.88
N ASN A 133 -8.01 3.96 -12.68
CA ASN A 133 -9.20 4.27 -13.46
C ASN A 133 -10.42 4.52 -12.57
N ALA A 134 -10.62 3.74 -11.51
CA ALA A 134 -11.68 4.01 -10.54
C ALA A 134 -11.55 5.40 -9.92
N ALA A 135 -10.33 5.82 -9.55
CA ALA A 135 -10.08 7.16 -9.01
C ALA A 135 -10.33 8.27 -10.05
N ILE A 136 -9.90 8.08 -11.30
CA ILE A 136 -10.14 9.05 -12.37
C ILE A 136 -11.64 9.18 -12.62
N ASP A 137 -12.36 8.08 -12.72
CA ASP A 137 -13.79 8.07 -12.98
C ASP A 137 -14.59 8.70 -11.82
N GLN A 138 -14.14 8.53 -10.57
CA GLN A 138 -14.71 9.29 -9.44
C GLN A 138 -14.57 10.81 -9.63
N GLN A 139 -13.42 11.27 -10.10
CA GLN A 139 -13.20 12.69 -10.31
C GLN A 139 -13.98 13.24 -11.53
N VAL A 140 -14.26 12.40 -12.52
CA VAL A 140 -15.21 12.72 -13.61
C VAL A 140 -16.62 12.87 -13.04
N GLU A 141 -17.06 11.95 -12.16
CA GLU A 141 -18.35 12.06 -11.48
C GLU A 141 -18.47 13.38 -10.69
N ALA A 142 -17.43 13.74 -9.92
CA ALA A 142 -17.38 15.00 -9.17
C ALA A 142 -17.48 16.22 -10.10
N TYR A 143 -16.70 16.22 -11.18
CA TYR A 143 -16.75 17.29 -12.17
C TYR A 143 -18.14 17.48 -12.79
N LEU A 144 -18.80 16.39 -13.19
CA LEU A 144 -20.16 16.47 -13.76
C LEU A 144 -21.17 16.99 -12.74
N ALA A 145 -21.05 16.62 -11.47
CA ALA A 145 -21.89 17.15 -10.41
C ALA A 145 -21.68 18.66 -10.21
N GLU A 146 -20.43 19.13 -10.20
CA GLU A 146 -20.08 20.56 -10.14
C GLU A 146 -20.64 21.38 -11.33
N GLN A 147 -20.70 20.76 -12.51
CA GLN A 147 -21.30 21.38 -13.71
C GLN A 147 -22.84 21.33 -13.70
N GLY A 148 -23.48 20.85 -12.64
CA GLY A 148 -24.94 20.71 -12.57
C GLY A 148 -25.49 19.59 -13.46
N LYS A 149 -24.67 18.67 -13.89
CA LYS A 149 -25.00 17.53 -14.75
C LYS A 149 -24.66 16.20 -14.07
N PRO A 150 -25.17 15.92 -12.85
CA PRO A 150 -24.77 14.71 -12.13
C PRO A 150 -25.10 13.46 -12.95
N ALA A 151 -24.17 12.53 -12.98
CA ALA A 151 -24.38 11.26 -13.64
C ALA A 151 -25.42 10.43 -12.88
N LYS A 152 -26.34 9.82 -13.62
CA LYS A 152 -27.40 8.99 -13.03
C LYS A 152 -26.82 7.64 -12.57
N LEU A 153 -27.09 7.29 -11.32
CA LEU A 153 -26.76 5.98 -10.78
C LEU A 153 -27.58 4.89 -11.48
N LEU A 154 -26.93 3.78 -11.83
CA LEU A 154 -27.62 2.58 -12.33
C LEU A 154 -28.12 1.73 -11.15
N ASP A 155 -29.27 1.09 -11.29
CA ASP A 155 -29.83 0.21 -10.25
C ASP A 155 -28.91 -0.98 -9.92
N THR A 156 -28.04 -1.35 -10.86
CA THR A 156 -27.06 -2.43 -10.72
C THR A 156 -25.69 -1.96 -10.23
N ALA A 157 -25.53 -0.67 -9.93
CA ALA A 157 -24.23 -0.11 -9.55
C ALA A 157 -23.69 -0.69 -8.25
N TYR A 158 -24.58 -1.04 -7.32
CA TYR A 158 -24.19 -1.61 -6.03
C TYR A 158 -25.19 -2.71 -5.61
N ARG A 159 -24.69 -3.83 -5.06
CA ARG A 159 -25.54 -4.94 -4.59
C ARG A 159 -25.87 -4.78 -3.11
N GLY A 160 -27.16 -4.75 -2.81
CA GLY A 160 -27.67 -4.57 -1.46
C GLY A 160 -27.72 -3.11 -1.04
N GLU A 161 -27.95 -2.89 0.24
CA GLU A 161 -28.04 -1.55 0.83
C GLU A 161 -26.66 -0.90 0.97
N LEU A 162 -26.61 0.40 0.76
CA LEU A 162 -25.41 1.19 1.03
C LEU A 162 -25.15 1.23 2.54
N PRO A 163 -23.91 1.07 2.99
CA PRO A 163 -23.59 1.15 4.40
C PRO A 163 -23.78 2.57 4.96
N GLU A 164 -23.91 2.67 6.26
CA GLU A 164 -23.96 3.95 6.96
C GLU A 164 -22.74 4.82 6.61
N GLY A 165 -22.96 6.09 6.34
CA GLY A 165 -21.93 7.04 5.92
C GLY A 165 -21.53 6.98 4.44
N HIS A 166 -22.09 6.04 3.67
CA HIS A 166 -21.84 5.95 2.24
C HIS A 166 -22.70 6.97 1.47
N ASN A 167 -22.07 7.88 0.74
CA ASN A 167 -22.73 8.97 0.01
C ASN A 167 -23.01 8.65 -1.48
N GLY A 168 -22.74 7.44 -1.94
CA GLY A 168 -22.91 7.02 -3.34
C GLY A 168 -21.76 7.44 -4.28
N PHE A 169 -20.79 8.19 -3.82
CA PHE A 169 -19.70 8.69 -4.65
C PHE A 169 -18.87 7.58 -5.29
N GLY A 170 -18.61 7.70 -6.59
CA GLY A 170 -17.89 6.71 -7.40
C GLY A 170 -18.80 5.63 -8.02
N LEU A 171 -20.09 5.56 -7.66
CA LEU A 171 -21.01 4.57 -8.20
C LEU A 171 -21.67 5.00 -9.51
N ALA A 172 -21.79 6.30 -9.78
CA ALA A 172 -22.46 6.78 -10.99
C ALA A 172 -21.68 6.48 -12.28
N THR A 173 -20.41 6.10 -12.16
CA THR A 173 -19.54 5.68 -13.27
C THR A 173 -19.47 4.15 -13.44
N VAL A 174 -20.12 3.36 -12.60
CA VAL A 174 -20.18 1.90 -12.76
C VAL A 174 -20.91 1.56 -14.07
N GLY A 175 -20.32 0.67 -14.87
CA GLY A 175 -20.81 0.32 -16.21
C GLY A 175 -20.55 1.39 -17.29
N ARG A 176 -19.75 2.42 -16.98
CA ARG A 176 -19.40 3.51 -17.90
C ARG A 176 -17.93 3.84 -17.73
N ARG A 177 -17.36 4.44 -18.76
CA ARG A 177 -15.98 4.95 -18.73
C ARG A 177 -16.03 6.47 -18.61
N GLY A 178 -15.17 7.04 -17.78
CA GLY A 178 -15.11 8.48 -17.59
C GLY A 178 -14.77 9.26 -18.88
N ASP A 179 -13.92 8.67 -19.74
CA ASP A 179 -13.56 9.25 -21.04
C ASP A 179 -14.71 9.29 -22.08
N GLU A 180 -15.81 8.59 -21.82
CA GLU A 180 -17.05 8.64 -22.62
C GLU A 180 -18.05 9.67 -22.08
N MET A 181 -17.82 10.20 -20.88
CA MET A 181 -18.75 11.07 -20.16
C MET A 181 -18.41 12.56 -20.27
N VAL A 182 -17.18 12.88 -20.62
CA VAL A 182 -16.66 14.25 -20.82
C VAL A 182 -15.84 14.30 -22.10
N ASP A 183 -15.53 15.50 -22.59
CA ASP A 183 -14.65 15.68 -23.75
C ASP A 183 -13.20 15.27 -23.42
N ALA A 184 -12.41 15.04 -24.46
CA ALA A 184 -11.05 14.52 -24.34
C ALA A 184 -10.10 15.43 -23.54
N ASP A 185 -10.23 16.73 -23.68
CA ASP A 185 -9.37 17.71 -23.00
C ASP A 185 -9.71 17.74 -21.51
N THR A 186 -10.99 17.82 -21.17
CA THR A 186 -11.48 17.73 -19.79
C THR A 186 -11.05 16.42 -19.13
N TYR A 187 -11.18 15.30 -19.84
CA TYR A 187 -10.73 14.01 -19.32
C TYR A 187 -9.21 13.98 -19.04
N ALA A 188 -8.40 14.52 -19.96
CA ALA A 188 -6.96 14.59 -19.81
C ALA A 188 -6.54 15.41 -18.59
N GLU A 189 -7.18 16.56 -18.35
CA GLU A 189 -6.94 17.39 -17.17
C GLU A 189 -7.31 16.67 -15.86
N ILE A 190 -8.50 16.07 -15.81
CA ILE A 190 -8.96 15.30 -14.64
C ILE A 190 -7.99 14.16 -14.36
N LYS A 191 -7.62 13.40 -15.38
CA LYS A 191 -6.65 12.28 -15.27
C LYS A 191 -5.32 12.77 -14.71
N ALA A 192 -4.75 13.83 -15.27
CA ALA A 192 -3.45 14.35 -14.82
C ALA A 192 -3.50 14.78 -13.35
N ARG A 193 -4.53 15.51 -12.94
CA ARG A 193 -4.73 15.94 -11.56
C ARG A 193 -4.92 14.75 -10.62
N THR A 194 -5.72 13.78 -11.00
CA THR A 194 -5.99 12.57 -10.21
C THR A 194 -4.72 11.79 -9.96
N LEU A 195 -3.92 11.51 -11.00
CA LEU A 195 -2.67 10.76 -10.89
C LEU A 195 -1.63 11.43 -9.97
N GLN A 196 -1.63 12.77 -9.92
CA GLN A 196 -0.76 13.52 -9.01
C GLN A 196 -1.26 13.55 -7.57
N THR A 197 -2.53 13.27 -7.35
CA THR A 197 -3.21 13.46 -6.05
C THR A 197 -3.40 12.15 -5.29
N VAL A 198 -3.74 11.05 -5.96
CA VAL A 198 -3.99 9.74 -5.33
C VAL A 198 -2.88 9.33 -4.39
N ARG A 199 -3.25 8.69 -3.27
CA ARG A 199 -2.33 8.27 -2.21
C ARG A 199 -2.45 6.78 -1.97
N GLY A 200 -1.34 6.14 -1.71
CA GLY A 200 -1.35 4.73 -1.39
C GLY A 200 -0.10 3.99 -1.79
N THR A 201 -0.26 2.69 -1.93
CA THR A 201 0.83 1.76 -2.27
C THR A 201 0.26 0.57 -3.02
N VAL A 202 0.90 0.14 -4.07
CA VAL A 202 0.77 -1.22 -4.56
C VAL A 202 1.96 -2.03 -4.03
N GLN A 203 1.72 -3.22 -3.48
CA GLN A 203 2.81 -4.00 -2.88
C GLN A 203 3.84 -4.40 -3.92
N ALA A 204 3.44 -5.12 -4.97
CA ALA A 204 4.21 -5.41 -6.17
C ALA A 204 5.66 -5.89 -5.96
N ASP A 205 6.00 -6.39 -4.77
CA ASP A 205 7.36 -6.84 -4.46
C ASP A 205 7.58 -8.27 -4.95
N ILE A 206 7.98 -8.37 -6.20
CA ILE A 206 8.20 -9.65 -6.91
C ILE A 206 9.44 -10.39 -6.41
N LEU A 207 10.44 -9.68 -5.88
CA LEU A 207 11.64 -10.31 -5.34
C LEU A 207 11.34 -11.04 -4.03
N LYS A 208 10.61 -10.39 -3.13
CA LYS A 208 10.12 -11.00 -1.89
C LYS A 208 9.17 -12.18 -2.16
N GLU A 209 8.34 -12.08 -3.19
CA GLU A 209 7.42 -13.15 -3.57
C GLU A 209 8.19 -14.43 -3.93
N ASP A 210 9.26 -14.31 -4.69
CA ASP A 210 10.16 -15.42 -5.02
C ASP A 210 10.88 -15.97 -3.78
N GLN A 211 11.37 -15.08 -2.90
CA GLN A 211 12.17 -15.45 -1.74
C GLN A 211 11.35 -16.08 -0.60
N ALA A 212 10.11 -15.66 -0.40
CA ALA A 212 9.38 -15.96 0.84
C ALA A 212 7.95 -16.50 0.65
N GLN A 213 7.35 -16.39 -0.51
CA GLN A 213 5.97 -16.79 -0.75
C GLN A 213 5.82 -17.91 -1.78
N ASN A 214 6.77 -18.05 -2.70
CA ASN A 214 6.77 -19.06 -3.76
C ASN A 214 5.44 -19.08 -4.57
N THR A 215 4.89 -17.90 -4.83
CA THR A 215 3.60 -17.71 -5.53
C THR A 215 3.76 -17.01 -6.86
N CYS A 216 4.99 -16.97 -7.40
CA CYS A 216 5.33 -16.29 -8.65
C CYS A 216 4.56 -16.86 -9.83
N ILE A 217 3.84 -15.99 -10.55
CA ILE A 217 3.15 -16.33 -11.80
C ILE A 217 3.96 -15.93 -13.03
N PHE A 218 5.00 -15.14 -12.86
CA PHE A 218 5.92 -14.70 -13.90
C PHE A 218 7.37 -14.99 -13.52
N SER A 219 8.23 -15.10 -14.53
CA SER A 219 9.67 -15.14 -14.26
C SER A 219 10.16 -13.81 -13.68
N THR A 220 11.18 -13.86 -12.83
CA THR A 220 11.77 -12.68 -12.20
C THR A 220 12.20 -11.60 -13.21
N PRO A 221 12.86 -11.93 -14.35
CA PRO A 221 13.19 -10.91 -15.36
C PRO A 221 11.97 -10.22 -15.98
N PHE A 222 10.90 -10.98 -16.25
CA PHE A 222 9.66 -10.40 -16.78
C PHE A 222 8.96 -9.52 -15.72
N ALA A 223 8.90 -9.97 -14.49
CA ALA A 223 8.31 -9.21 -13.40
C ALA A 223 9.08 -7.91 -13.14
N LEU A 224 10.42 -7.92 -13.14
CA LEU A 224 11.24 -6.70 -13.06
C LEU A 224 10.95 -5.73 -14.22
N LYS A 225 10.76 -6.27 -15.44
CA LYS A 225 10.38 -5.43 -16.59
C LYS A 225 9.04 -4.74 -16.34
N LEU A 226 8.02 -5.46 -15.89
CA LEU A 226 6.72 -4.88 -15.54
C LEU A 226 6.85 -3.79 -14.47
N MET A 227 7.66 -4.03 -13.42
CA MET A 227 7.91 -3.03 -12.39
C MET A 227 8.58 -1.77 -12.95
N GLY A 228 9.53 -1.94 -13.86
CA GLY A 228 10.17 -0.83 -14.55
C GLY A 228 9.18 -0.05 -15.42
N ASP A 229 8.25 -0.70 -16.09
CA ASP A 229 7.23 -0.04 -16.90
C ASP A 229 6.25 0.76 -16.03
N VAL A 230 5.82 0.20 -14.89
CA VAL A 230 5.01 0.92 -13.89
C VAL A 230 5.74 2.14 -13.35
N GLN A 231 7.03 1.99 -13.01
CA GLN A 231 7.81 3.11 -12.49
C GLN A 231 8.02 4.20 -13.53
N GLN A 232 8.24 3.84 -14.80
CA GLN A 232 8.32 4.82 -15.88
C GLN A 232 7.00 5.56 -16.05
N TYR A 233 5.88 4.85 -16.03
CA TYR A 233 4.54 5.48 -16.05
C TYR A 233 4.35 6.49 -14.91
N TYR A 234 4.82 6.17 -13.71
CA TYR A 234 4.75 7.09 -12.57
C TYR A 234 5.57 8.37 -12.80
N ILE A 235 6.77 8.23 -13.36
CA ILE A 235 7.62 9.38 -13.71
C ILE A 235 6.95 10.25 -14.76
N ASP A 236 6.47 9.63 -15.85
CA ASP A 236 5.90 10.33 -17.00
C ASP A 236 4.60 11.10 -16.66
N HIS A 237 3.83 10.58 -15.70
CA HIS A 237 2.56 11.17 -15.28
C HIS A 237 2.63 11.93 -13.94
N GLY A 238 3.80 12.06 -13.36
CA GLY A 238 4.02 12.81 -12.12
C GLY A 238 3.30 12.22 -10.89
N VAL A 239 3.17 10.89 -10.81
CA VAL A 239 2.58 10.19 -9.65
C VAL A 239 3.54 10.30 -8.46
N ARG A 240 3.18 11.10 -7.44
CA ARG A 240 4.10 11.46 -6.34
C ARG A 240 3.72 10.91 -4.98
N ASN A 241 2.45 10.67 -4.75
CA ASN A 241 1.91 10.31 -3.45
C ASN A 241 1.50 8.83 -3.36
N HIS A 242 1.72 8.07 -4.42
CA HIS A 242 1.47 6.64 -4.48
C HIS A 242 2.81 5.90 -4.67
N TYR A 243 3.06 4.89 -3.84
CA TYR A 243 4.26 4.08 -3.93
C TYR A 243 4.09 2.98 -4.98
N SER A 244 5.08 2.84 -5.85
CA SER A 244 5.07 1.85 -6.93
C SER A 244 5.41 0.45 -6.47
N VAL A 245 6.05 0.34 -5.30
CA VAL A 245 6.41 -0.93 -4.66
C VAL A 245 6.50 -0.74 -3.16
N SER A 246 6.12 -1.80 -2.42
CA SER A 246 6.42 -1.94 -1.00
C SER A 246 7.40 -3.10 -0.82
N ILE A 247 8.68 -2.78 -0.69
CA ILE A 247 9.77 -3.75 -0.54
C ILE A 247 9.67 -4.38 0.83
N SER A 248 9.30 -5.67 0.86
CA SER A 248 8.74 -6.29 2.05
C SER A 248 9.67 -7.30 2.72
N GLY A 249 10.30 -6.90 3.82
CA GLY A 249 10.94 -7.83 4.76
C GLY A 249 9.94 -8.59 5.64
N TYR A 250 8.72 -8.07 5.80
CA TYR A 250 7.69 -8.71 6.62
C TYR A 250 7.49 -10.20 6.26
N HIS A 251 7.27 -10.51 5.00
CA HIS A 251 7.02 -11.88 4.55
C HIS A 251 8.25 -12.78 4.73
N ILE A 252 9.45 -12.22 4.57
CA ILE A 252 10.72 -12.93 4.80
C ILE A 252 10.84 -13.33 6.27
N ALA A 253 10.49 -12.40 7.18
CA ALA A 253 10.48 -12.68 8.61
C ALA A 253 9.40 -13.71 8.98
N GLU A 254 8.17 -13.57 8.45
CA GLU A 254 7.08 -14.51 8.70
C GLU A 254 7.39 -15.92 8.14
N ALA A 255 8.20 -16.02 7.08
CA ALA A 255 8.72 -17.28 6.57
C ALA A 255 9.83 -17.90 7.45
N GLY A 256 10.27 -17.20 8.50
CA GLY A 256 11.20 -17.73 9.51
C GLY A 256 12.57 -17.07 9.58
N ALA A 257 12.82 -16.02 8.80
CA ALA A 257 14.08 -15.28 8.88
C ALA A 257 14.21 -14.53 10.22
N ASN A 258 15.44 -14.49 10.74
CA ASN A 258 15.76 -13.65 11.89
C ASN A 258 15.80 -12.14 11.49
N PRO A 259 15.81 -11.21 12.47
CA PRO A 259 15.79 -9.76 12.19
C PRO A 259 16.92 -9.28 11.28
N ILE A 260 18.13 -9.80 11.44
CA ILE A 260 19.31 -9.43 10.63
C ILE A 260 19.11 -9.86 9.18
N THR A 261 18.68 -11.09 8.95
CA THR A 261 18.41 -11.64 7.62
C THR A 261 17.25 -10.89 6.97
N GLN A 262 16.19 -10.59 7.72
CA GLN A 262 15.08 -9.77 7.22
C GLN A 262 15.60 -8.44 6.68
N LEU A 263 16.37 -7.71 7.48
CA LEU A 263 16.91 -6.41 7.09
C LEU A 263 17.83 -6.50 5.87
N ALA A 264 18.76 -7.46 5.88
CA ALA A 264 19.74 -7.62 4.81
C ALA A 264 19.08 -7.91 3.46
N LEU A 265 18.15 -8.87 3.41
CA LEU A 265 17.44 -9.22 2.18
C LEU A 265 16.51 -8.09 1.71
N THR A 266 15.84 -7.40 2.64
CA THR A 266 14.97 -6.28 2.28
C THR A 266 15.75 -5.13 1.64
N LEU A 267 16.88 -4.75 2.21
CA LEU A 267 17.73 -3.69 1.63
C LEU A 267 18.38 -4.15 0.32
N ALA A 268 18.82 -5.41 0.21
CA ALA A 268 19.33 -5.97 -1.04
C ALA A 268 18.28 -5.90 -2.15
N ASN A 269 17.02 -6.25 -1.86
CA ASN A 269 15.91 -6.09 -2.80
C ASN A 269 15.71 -4.62 -3.19
N GLY A 270 15.78 -3.71 -2.22
CA GLY A 270 15.69 -2.28 -2.47
C GLY A 270 16.77 -1.78 -3.44
N PHE A 271 18.00 -2.17 -3.22
CA PHE A 271 19.12 -1.81 -4.11
C PHE A 271 19.01 -2.49 -5.47
N THR A 272 18.46 -3.71 -5.54
CA THR A 272 18.17 -4.37 -6.83
C THR A 272 17.18 -3.56 -7.67
N TYR A 273 16.11 -3.04 -7.08
CA TYR A 273 15.20 -2.13 -7.80
C TYR A 273 15.90 -0.85 -8.24
N VAL A 274 16.71 -0.23 -7.36
CA VAL A 274 17.47 0.99 -7.70
C VAL A 274 18.38 0.74 -8.91
N GLU A 275 19.17 -0.32 -8.87
CA GLU A 275 20.09 -0.69 -9.99
C GLU A 275 19.32 -0.97 -11.27
N TYR A 276 18.23 -1.72 -11.18
CA TYR A 276 17.41 -2.04 -12.33
C TYR A 276 16.80 -0.79 -13.00
N TYR A 277 16.23 0.12 -12.21
CA TYR A 277 15.63 1.34 -12.75
C TYR A 277 16.70 2.28 -13.32
N ARG A 278 17.86 2.38 -12.69
CA ARG A 278 19.01 3.12 -13.24
C ARG A 278 19.52 2.53 -14.54
N SER A 279 19.61 1.21 -14.66
CA SER A 279 20.01 0.54 -15.91
C SER A 279 19.06 0.83 -17.08
N ARG A 280 17.80 1.20 -16.77
CA ARG A 280 16.82 1.68 -17.76
C ARG A 280 16.91 3.18 -18.06
N GLY A 281 17.87 3.90 -17.46
CA GLY A 281 18.06 5.32 -17.67
C GLY A 281 17.15 6.23 -16.84
N MET A 282 16.46 5.69 -15.83
CA MET A 282 15.61 6.51 -14.94
C MET A 282 16.47 7.35 -13.98
N ASP A 283 16.05 8.60 -13.78
CA ASP A 283 16.64 9.48 -12.78
C ASP A 283 16.26 9.02 -11.37
N ILE A 284 17.27 8.76 -10.54
CA ILE A 284 17.09 8.27 -9.18
C ILE A 284 16.19 9.18 -8.33
N ASN A 285 16.27 10.48 -8.49
CA ASN A 285 15.48 11.44 -7.71
C ASN A 285 14.03 11.52 -8.16
N LYS A 286 13.69 10.91 -9.30
CA LYS A 286 12.32 10.80 -9.77
C LYS A 286 11.63 9.51 -9.31
N PHE A 287 12.36 8.41 -9.10
CA PHE A 287 11.76 7.14 -8.70
C PHE A 287 11.97 6.78 -7.22
N ALA A 288 13.12 7.07 -6.62
CA ALA A 288 13.40 6.66 -5.25
C ALA A 288 12.35 7.15 -4.22
N PRO A 289 11.76 8.36 -4.37
CA PRO A 289 10.66 8.77 -3.51
C PRO A 289 9.39 7.92 -3.60
N ASN A 290 9.22 7.12 -4.65
CA ASN A 290 8.08 6.19 -4.83
C ASN A 290 8.36 4.78 -4.26
N LEU A 291 9.56 4.52 -3.76
CA LEU A 291 9.89 3.28 -3.07
C LEU A 291 9.45 3.37 -1.60
N SER A 292 8.78 2.33 -1.13
CA SER A 292 8.48 2.16 0.29
C SER A 292 8.94 0.79 0.76
N PHE A 293 9.04 0.63 2.07
CA PHE A 293 9.51 -0.59 2.70
C PHE A 293 8.49 -1.09 3.71
N PHE A 294 8.57 -2.37 4.02
CA PHE A 294 7.67 -2.99 4.98
C PHE A 294 8.44 -4.01 5.82
N PHE A 295 8.45 -3.82 7.14
CA PHE A 295 9.13 -4.70 8.09
C PHE A 295 8.15 -5.37 9.03
N SER A 296 8.50 -6.60 9.44
CA SER A 296 7.92 -7.24 10.62
C SER A 296 8.64 -6.74 11.87
N ASN A 297 7.91 -6.62 12.97
CA ASN A 297 8.44 -6.34 14.30
C ASN A 297 8.05 -7.47 15.25
N GLY A 298 8.93 -7.84 16.15
CA GLY A 298 8.75 -8.92 17.09
C GLY A 298 9.32 -8.59 18.48
N LEU A 299 9.52 -9.61 19.32
CA LEU A 299 10.02 -9.45 20.69
C LEU A 299 11.54 -9.59 20.81
N ASP A 300 12.24 -10.01 19.74
CA ASP A 300 13.70 -10.10 19.78
C ASP A 300 14.32 -8.69 19.89
N PRO A 301 15.40 -8.53 20.67
CA PRO A 301 16.02 -7.22 20.93
C PRO A 301 16.45 -6.47 19.66
N GLU A 302 16.84 -7.18 18.62
CA GLU A 302 17.26 -6.60 17.34
C GLU A 302 16.16 -5.80 16.65
N TYR A 303 14.90 -6.09 16.91
CA TYR A 303 13.78 -5.33 16.35
C TYR A 303 13.75 -3.89 16.84
N THR A 304 14.26 -3.58 18.03
CA THR A 304 14.33 -2.21 18.56
C THR A 304 15.17 -1.28 17.70
N VAL A 305 16.12 -1.82 16.93
CA VAL A 305 17.06 -1.05 16.12
C VAL A 305 16.88 -1.23 14.62
N ILE A 306 16.04 -2.17 14.17
CA ILE A 306 15.93 -2.52 12.75
C ILE A 306 15.59 -1.31 11.86
N GLY A 307 14.63 -0.50 12.27
CA GLY A 307 14.21 0.68 11.53
C GLY A 307 15.29 1.76 11.45
N ARG A 308 16.01 1.98 12.54
CA ARG A 308 17.12 2.95 12.59
C ARG A 308 18.28 2.52 11.70
N VAL A 309 18.66 1.27 11.79
CA VAL A 309 19.75 0.70 10.98
C VAL A 309 19.36 0.72 9.50
N ALA A 310 18.14 0.31 9.15
CA ALA A 310 17.62 0.38 7.79
C ALA A 310 17.72 1.79 7.21
N ARG A 311 17.22 2.79 7.93
CA ARG A 311 17.23 4.19 7.49
C ARG A 311 18.65 4.72 7.30
N ARG A 312 19.57 4.36 8.20
CA ARG A 312 20.96 4.79 8.12
C ARG A 312 21.69 4.17 6.94
N ILE A 313 21.58 2.85 6.75
CA ILE A 313 22.20 2.16 5.62
C ILE A 313 21.65 2.71 4.31
N TRP A 314 20.33 2.84 4.18
CA TRP A 314 19.71 3.38 2.99
C TRP A 314 20.19 4.80 2.68
N ALA A 315 20.13 5.70 3.66
CA ALA A 315 20.52 7.09 3.46
C ALA A 315 21.99 7.24 3.03
N VAL A 316 22.90 6.53 3.69
CA VAL A 316 24.34 6.56 3.37
C VAL A 316 24.59 6.00 1.97
N THR A 317 24.02 4.83 1.65
CA THR A 317 24.20 4.20 0.33
C THR A 317 23.62 5.08 -0.78
N MET A 318 22.41 5.61 -0.60
CA MET A 318 21.75 6.46 -1.59
C MET A 318 22.56 7.75 -1.85
N ARG A 319 23.13 8.32 -0.81
CA ARG A 319 23.99 9.51 -0.92
C ARG A 319 25.33 9.19 -1.58
N ASP A 320 26.08 8.22 -1.02
CA ASP A 320 27.51 8.04 -1.32
C ASP A 320 27.73 7.19 -2.60
N MET A 321 26.86 6.20 -2.86
CA MET A 321 26.98 5.35 -4.04
C MET A 321 26.15 5.85 -5.24
N TYR A 322 25.01 6.46 -4.98
CA TYR A 322 24.05 6.82 -6.04
C TYR A 322 23.92 8.32 -6.27
N GLY A 323 24.48 9.18 -5.41
CA GLY A 323 24.39 10.63 -5.53
C GLY A 323 22.97 11.18 -5.43
N ALA A 324 22.10 10.48 -4.68
CA ALA A 324 20.70 10.83 -4.54
C ALA A 324 20.51 12.08 -3.67
N ASP A 325 19.46 12.85 -3.96
CA ASP A 325 19.07 14.01 -3.15
C ASP A 325 18.55 13.61 -1.75
N GLU A 326 18.39 14.59 -0.87
CA GLU A 326 17.92 14.37 0.50
C GLU A 326 16.55 13.66 0.56
N ARG A 327 15.64 13.97 -0.36
CA ARG A 327 14.32 13.33 -0.41
C ARG A 327 14.44 11.85 -0.74
N SER A 328 15.31 11.49 -1.67
CA SER A 328 15.56 10.12 -2.13
C SER A 328 16.33 9.29 -1.09
N GLN A 329 17.09 9.92 -0.21
CA GLN A 329 17.78 9.27 0.91
C GLN A 329 16.82 8.84 2.04
N LYS A 330 15.59 9.35 2.08
CA LYS A 330 14.60 9.06 3.13
C LYS A 330 13.95 7.70 2.89
N LEU A 331 14.35 6.68 3.65
CA LEU A 331 13.67 5.40 3.67
C LEU A 331 12.33 5.54 4.39
N LYS A 332 11.24 5.25 3.67
CA LYS A 332 9.88 5.25 4.19
C LYS A 332 9.45 3.82 4.37
N TYR A 333 8.97 3.48 5.54
CA TYR A 333 8.53 2.12 5.81
C TYR A 333 7.28 2.08 6.68
N HIS A 334 6.55 1.01 6.52
CA HIS A 334 5.51 0.53 7.41
C HIS A 334 6.10 -0.60 8.26
N ILE A 335 5.72 -0.66 9.52
CA ILE A 335 6.06 -1.77 10.41
C ILE A 335 4.77 -2.45 10.88
N GLN A 336 4.79 -3.76 10.93
CA GLN A 336 3.68 -4.55 11.45
C GLN A 336 4.20 -5.49 12.54
N THR A 337 3.51 -5.52 13.67
CA THR A 337 3.77 -6.48 14.72
C THR A 337 3.52 -7.89 14.22
N SER A 338 4.46 -8.82 14.51
CA SER A 338 4.40 -10.19 14.00
C SER A 338 3.28 -10.98 14.67
N GLY A 339 2.46 -11.66 13.87
CA GLY A 339 1.49 -12.63 14.35
C GLY A 339 2.13 -13.82 15.07
N ARG A 340 3.39 -14.12 14.81
CA ARG A 340 4.16 -15.19 15.47
C ARG A 340 4.39 -14.93 16.96
N SER A 341 4.32 -13.68 17.39
CA SER A 341 4.44 -13.30 18.80
C SER A 341 3.13 -13.42 19.57
N LEU A 342 2.01 -13.67 18.89
CA LEU A 342 0.72 -13.88 19.53
C LEU A 342 0.61 -15.29 20.13
N HIS A 343 -0.11 -15.40 21.22
CA HIS A 343 -0.29 -16.64 21.95
C HIS A 343 -1.74 -17.11 21.89
N ALA A 344 -1.98 -18.33 21.39
CA ALA A 344 -3.32 -18.85 21.19
C ALA A 344 -4.05 -19.24 22.49
N GLN A 345 -3.28 -19.62 23.53
CA GLN A 345 -3.84 -20.04 24.83
C GLN A 345 -4.05 -18.87 25.79
N GLU A 346 -3.28 -17.80 25.63
CA GLU A 346 -3.34 -16.60 26.48
C GLU A 346 -3.76 -15.38 25.66
N ILE A 347 -4.95 -15.47 25.08
CA ILE A 347 -5.48 -14.48 24.12
C ILE A 347 -5.54 -13.08 24.73
N ASP A 348 -5.95 -12.98 26.00
CA ASP A 348 -6.13 -11.71 26.70
C ASP A 348 -4.84 -10.87 26.85
N PHE A 349 -3.67 -11.52 26.75
CA PHE A 349 -2.38 -10.83 26.80
C PHE A 349 -1.85 -10.40 25.44
N ASN A 350 -2.53 -10.72 24.34
CA ASN A 350 -2.05 -10.38 23.00
C ASN A 350 -2.02 -8.88 22.74
N ASP A 351 -2.94 -8.12 23.30
CA ASP A 351 -2.93 -6.65 23.19
C ASP A 351 -1.69 -6.05 23.86
N ILE A 352 -1.29 -6.58 25.02
CA ILE A 352 -0.06 -6.19 25.71
C ILE A 352 1.16 -6.55 24.88
N ARG A 353 1.23 -7.77 24.34
CA ARG A 353 2.33 -8.20 23.46
C ARG A 353 2.46 -7.33 22.24
N THR A 354 1.35 -7.04 21.57
CA THR A 354 1.31 -6.19 20.38
C THR A 354 1.75 -4.76 20.70
N THR A 355 1.27 -4.21 21.82
CA THR A 355 1.65 -2.87 22.29
C THR A 355 3.14 -2.79 22.59
N LEU A 356 3.70 -3.77 23.30
CA LEU A 356 5.14 -3.82 23.60
C LEU A 356 5.98 -3.91 22.32
N GLN A 357 5.60 -4.74 21.36
CA GLN A 357 6.29 -4.84 20.08
C GLN A 357 6.25 -3.51 19.29
N ALA A 358 5.15 -2.78 19.37
CA ALA A 358 5.03 -1.50 18.69
C ALA A 358 5.82 -0.39 19.38
N LEU A 359 5.99 -0.48 20.71
CA LEU A 359 6.71 0.51 21.52
C LEU A 359 8.23 0.35 21.44
N LEU A 360 8.71 -0.88 21.46
CA LEU A 360 10.16 -1.22 21.46
C LEU A 360 10.77 -1.15 20.05
#